data_0790313f85ecf9fa3b90afe896f129eb
#
_entry.id   0790313f85ecf9fa3b90afe896f129eb
#
_cell.length_a   1.000
_cell.length_b   1.000
_cell.length_c   1.000
_cell.angle_alpha   90.00
_cell.angle_beta   90.00
_cell.angle_gamma   90.00
#
_symmetry.space_group_name_H-M   'P 1'
#
loop_
_entity.id
_entity.type
_entity.pdbx_description
1 polymer ?
#
loop_
_entity_poly.entity_id
_entity_poly.type
_entity_poly.pdbx_seq_one_letter_code
_entity_poly.pdbx_strand_id
1 'polypeptide(L)'
;MVGIGSAATRAHLPALRAAEVGGSVSVVGVCDPDRDRRDAVAARHPYAAAFAENDEMLAATTPHLLVIATPPSAHLEEMAAALERGVHVLCEKPLGISDADVARLRDLAGRHPELALATVQQYRHATPWQWVSRAAVGGVRAGEPFTVRVGVERPGTDPLSAGGWRADPEHEGGILGDHAVHYLALLHLLDPHCAVVACRREGPGGREVASVDVRLGAAGMARVRASYAGTRRTNAVHLDRPAQCLDVDWEDGAFRLVHDGRPSATREVPSMSDRRVVNALYSPMYADLIAHLDDASWRSTATARTIGVAALLAAAIRMAR
;
A
#
# COMPACT_ATOMS: atom_id res chain seq x y z
N MET A 1 -8.63 12.89 10.02
CA MET A 1 -7.72 11.72 10.03
C MET A 1 -7.91 10.97 11.31
N VAL A 2 -8.05 9.63 11.28
CA VAL A 2 -8.16 8.74 12.44
C VAL A 2 -6.93 7.83 12.54
N GLY A 3 -6.43 7.64 13.79
CA GLY A 3 -5.19 6.94 14.08
C GLY A 3 -3.94 7.81 13.90
N ILE A 4 -3.33 8.22 15.01
CA ILE A 4 -2.11 9.07 15.02
C ILE A 4 -0.89 8.22 15.44
N GLY A 5 -0.79 7.05 14.84
CA GLY A 5 0.32 6.14 15.05
C GLY A 5 1.57 6.49 14.21
N SER A 6 2.46 5.51 14.09
CA SER A 6 3.74 5.66 13.38
C SER A 6 3.57 5.99 11.88
N ALA A 7 2.61 5.39 11.17
CA ALA A 7 2.34 5.69 9.76
C ALA A 7 1.86 7.14 9.61
N ALA A 8 0.91 7.56 10.45
CA ALA A 8 0.39 8.90 10.48
C ALA A 8 1.49 9.96 10.68
N THR A 9 2.28 9.82 11.74
CA THR A 9 3.26 10.83 12.14
C THR A 9 4.47 10.92 11.21
N ARG A 10 4.86 9.82 10.56
CA ARG A 10 6.05 9.77 9.70
C ARG A 10 5.75 10.02 8.23
N ALA A 11 4.54 9.74 7.76
CA ALA A 11 4.23 9.77 6.34
C ALA A 11 2.99 10.62 6.02
N HIS A 12 1.83 10.32 6.60
CA HIS A 12 0.60 11.02 6.26
C HIS A 12 0.62 12.50 6.66
N LEU A 13 0.86 12.80 7.94
CA LEU A 13 0.84 14.17 8.44
C LEU A 13 1.88 15.08 7.77
N PRO A 14 3.14 14.66 7.53
CA PRO A 14 4.08 15.44 6.75
C PRO A 14 3.61 15.73 5.32
N ALA A 15 3.03 14.74 4.64
CA ALA A 15 2.50 14.92 3.28
C ALA A 15 1.27 15.82 3.24
N LEU A 16 0.35 15.67 4.19
CA LEU A 16 -0.82 16.54 4.35
C LEU A 16 -0.40 17.97 4.70
N ARG A 17 0.61 18.15 5.57
CA ARG A 17 1.13 19.48 5.88
C ARG A 17 1.71 20.18 4.67
N ALA A 18 2.42 19.46 3.82
CA ALA A 18 2.91 20.01 2.55
C ALA A 18 1.76 20.44 1.63
N ALA A 19 0.69 19.64 1.55
CA ALA A 19 -0.50 19.97 0.78
C ALA A 19 -1.29 21.15 1.37
N GLU A 20 -1.36 21.30 2.70
CA GLU A 20 -1.95 22.47 3.38
C GLU A 20 -1.20 23.76 3.04
N VAL A 21 0.14 23.71 3.12
CA VAL A 21 0.99 24.88 2.77
C VAL A 21 0.79 25.27 1.30
N GLY A 22 0.58 24.28 0.42
CA GLY A 22 0.24 24.49 -0.99
C GLY A 22 -1.20 24.95 -1.24
N GLY A 23 -2.04 25.03 -0.21
CA GLY A 23 -3.45 25.46 -0.30
C GLY A 23 -4.37 24.42 -0.95
N SER A 24 -3.94 23.17 -1.11
CA SER A 24 -4.72 22.12 -1.78
C SER A 24 -5.67 21.39 -0.84
N VAL A 25 -5.39 21.37 0.46
CA VAL A 25 -6.20 20.71 1.50
C VAL A 25 -6.22 21.52 2.78
N SER A 26 -7.13 21.16 3.69
CA SER A 26 -7.16 21.62 5.07
C SER A 26 -7.39 20.40 5.97
N VAL A 27 -6.54 20.19 6.96
CA VAL A 27 -6.74 19.15 7.98
C VAL A 27 -7.67 19.72 9.04
N VAL A 28 -8.94 19.33 8.97
CA VAL A 28 -10.00 19.89 9.86
C VAL A 28 -10.15 19.11 11.17
N GLY A 29 -9.71 17.84 11.22
CA GLY A 29 -9.83 17.02 12.42
C GLY A 29 -8.81 15.89 12.47
N VAL A 30 -8.39 15.57 13.70
CA VAL A 30 -7.56 14.41 14.01
C VAL A 30 -8.15 13.63 15.18
N CYS A 31 -8.09 12.32 15.11
CA CYS A 31 -8.68 11.44 16.11
C CYS A 31 -7.68 10.35 16.53
N ASP A 32 -7.49 10.19 17.82
CA ASP A 32 -6.76 9.08 18.45
C ASP A 32 -7.19 8.98 19.91
N PRO A 33 -7.39 7.82 20.52
CA PRO A 33 -7.71 7.72 21.95
C PRO A 33 -6.60 8.26 22.85
N ASP A 34 -5.35 8.26 22.39
CA ASP A 34 -4.19 8.77 23.12
C ASP A 34 -4.13 10.31 23.08
N ARG A 35 -4.30 10.94 24.24
CA ARG A 35 -4.30 12.40 24.38
C ARG A 35 -2.98 13.03 23.97
N ASP A 36 -1.85 12.45 24.36
CA ASP A 36 -0.52 13.02 24.10
C ASP A 36 -0.24 13.07 22.60
N ARG A 37 -0.71 12.04 21.86
CA ARG A 37 -0.64 12.03 20.40
C ARG A 37 -1.48 13.13 19.77
N ARG A 38 -2.70 13.34 20.27
CA ARG A 38 -3.58 14.42 19.78
C ARG A 38 -2.95 15.79 20.00
N ASP A 39 -2.44 16.04 21.21
CA ASP A 39 -1.82 17.31 21.58
C ASP A 39 -0.56 17.61 20.74
N ALA A 40 0.25 16.58 20.47
CA ALA A 40 1.44 16.70 19.62
C ALA A 40 1.11 17.03 18.15
N VAL A 41 -0.05 16.59 17.64
CA VAL A 41 -0.50 16.92 16.28
C VAL A 41 -1.14 18.30 16.24
N ALA A 42 -1.98 18.66 17.22
CA ALA A 42 -2.62 19.98 17.32
C ALA A 42 -1.59 21.13 17.32
N ALA A 43 -0.42 20.91 17.94
CA ALA A 43 0.68 21.88 17.92
C ALA A 43 1.27 22.15 16.51
N ARG A 44 1.09 21.23 15.56
CA ARG A 44 1.64 21.30 14.19
C ARG A 44 0.57 21.60 13.14
N HIS A 45 -0.68 21.32 13.45
CA HIS A 45 -1.85 21.52 12.60
C HIS A 45 -2.88 22.39 13.37
N PRO A 46 -2.66 23.69 13.50
CA PRO A 46 -3.41 24.56 14.41
C PRO A 46 -4.88 24.73 14.05
N TYR A 47 -5.28 24.34 12.84
CA TYR A 47 -6.66 24.35 12.38
C TYR A 47 -7.41 23.03 12.60
N ALA A 48 -6.69 21.96 12.98
CA ALA A 48 -7.27 20.66 13.22
C ALA A 48 -7.86 20.56 14.62
N ALA A 49 -9.16 20.30 14.72
CA ALA A 49 -9.77 19.92 15.99
C ALA A 49 -9.36 18.49 16.38
N ALA A 50 -9.17 18.24 17.68
CA ALA A 50 -8.70 16.97 18.20
C ALA A 50 -9.82 16.23 18.93
N PHE A 51 -10.03 14.95 18.57
CA PHE A 51 -11.10 14.11 19.06
C PHE A 51 -10.57 12.78 19.62
N ALA A 52 -11.27 12.22 20.61
CA ALA A 52 -10.98 10.89 21.11
C ALA A 52 -11.70 9.80 20.28
N GLU A 53 -12.87 10.14 19.74
CA GLU A 53 -13.75 9.22 19.04
C GLU A 53 -13.97 9.66 17.57
N ASN A 54 -13.93 8.68 16.64
CA ASN A 54 -14.06 8.94 15.20
C ASN A 54 -15.45 9.49 14.84
N ASP A 55 -16.51 8.95 15.44
CA ASP A 55 -17.88 9.39 15.17
C ASP A 55 -18.12 10.86 15.57
N GLU A 56 -17.54 11.26 16.70
CA GLU A 56 -17.57 12.66 17.15
C GLU A 56 -16.84 13.58 16.17
N MET A 57 -15.64 13.18 15.73
CA MET A 57 -14.87 13.92 14.74
C MET A 57 -15.64 14.07 13.42
N LEU A 58 -16.18 12.99 12.88
CA LEU A 58 -16.94 13.01 11.62
C LEU A 58 -18.16 13.92 11.70
N ALA A 59 -18.91 13.87 12.81
CA ALA A 59 -20.09 14.70 13.04
C ALA A 59 -19.74 16.18 13.17
N ALA A 60 -18.65 16.51 13.87
CA ALA A 60 -18.26 17.88 14.15
C ALA A 60 -17.57 18.58 12.97
N THR A 61 -16.83 17.83 12.13
CA THR A 61 -15.98 18.43 11.07
C THR A 61 -16.53 18.26 9.67
N THR A 62 -17.45 17.32 9.44
CA THR A 62 -18.01 16.98 8.11
C THR A 62 -16.98 17.02 6.99
N PRO A 63 -15.91 16.21 7.07
CA PRO A 63 -14.79 16.29 6.13
C PRO A 63 -15.17 15.70 4.77
N HIS A 64 -14.53 16.12 3.67
CA HIS A 64 -14.69 15.49 2.37
C HIS A 64 -14.01 14.11 2.30
N LEU A 65 -12.91 13.93 3.03
CA LEU A 65 -12.07 12.73 3.00
C LEU A 65 -11.67 12.33 4.41
N LEU A 66 -11.90 11.08 4.79
CA LEU A 66 -11.31 10.46 5.97
C LEU A 66 -10.04 9.68 5.58
N VAL A 67 -8.94 9.99 6.25
CA VAL A 67 -7.71 9.19 6.21
C VAL A 67 -7.68 8.28 7.41
N ILE A 68 -7.63 6.97 7.19
CA ILE A 68 -7.63 5.93 8.22
C ILE A 68 -6.22 5.35 8.34
N ALA A 69 -5.61 5.48 9.52
CA ALA A 69 -4.28 4.96 9.83
C ALA A 69 -4.21 4.26 11.20
N THR A 70 -5.32 3.73 11.63
CA THR A 70 -5.51 2.87 12.80
C THR A 70 -4.92 1.46 12.55
N PRO A 71 -4.92 0.57 13.54
CA PRO A 71 -4.66 -0.85 13.30
C PRO A 71 -5.68 -1.46 12.33
N PRO A 72 -5.26 -2.43 11.48
CA PRO A 72 -6.13 -3.01 10.44
C PRO A 72 -7.46 -3.59 10.94
N SER A 73 -7.51 -4.07 12.17
CA SER A 73 -8.76 -4.58 12.79
C SER A 73 -9.88 -3.54 12.89
N ALA A 74 -9.54 -2.24 12.89
CA ALA A 74 -10.52 -1.15 12.94
C ALA A 74 -10.91 -0.62 11.54
N HIS A 75 -10.16 -0.95 10.49
CA HIS A 75 -10.31 -0.33 9.18
C HIS A 75 -11.73 -0.42 8.61
N LEU A 76 -12.35 -1.61 8.61
CA LEU A 76 -13.66 -1.82 7.99
C LEU A 76 -14.80 -1.07 8.70
N GLU A 77 -14.73 -0.97 10.04
CA GLU A 77 -15.71 -0.21 10.81
C GLU A 77 -15.59 1.29 10.56
N GLU A 78 -14.38 1.80 10.56
CA GLU A 78 -14.11 3.22 10.32
C GLU A 78 -14.44 3.63 8.88
N MET A 79 -14.19 2.74 7.90
CA MET A 79 -14.65 2.95 6.53
C MET A 79 -16.17 3.04 6.44
N ALA A 80 -16.88 2.10 7.08
CA ALA A 80 -18.35 2.10 7.10
C ALA A 80 -18.87 3.41 7.68
N ALA A 81 -18.35 3.82 8.85
CA ALA A 81 -18.75 5.06 9.50
C ALA A 81 -18.56 6.32 8.64
N ALA A 82 -17.48 6.37 7.85
CA ALA A 82 -17.22 7.47 6.92
C ALA A 82 -18.16 7.45 5.70
N LEU A 83 -18.25 6.29 5.03
CA LEU A 83 -19.05 6.15 3.83
C LEU A 83 -20.56 6.42 4.10
N GLU A 84 -21.09 5.95 5.24
CA GLU A 84 -22.47 6.20 5.67
C GLU A 84 -22.77 7.70 5.91
N ARG A 85 -21.72 8.51 6.10
CA ARG A 85 -21.82 9.98 6.24
C ARG A 85 -21.50 10.74 4.94
N GLY A 86 -21.33 10.04 3.82
CA GLY A 86 -21.00 10.66 2.54
C GLY A 86 -19.55 11.13 2.42
N VAL A 87 -18.63 10.53 3.20
CA VAL A 87 -17.21 10.90 3.27
C VAL A 87 -16.38 9.92 2.48
N HIS A 88 -15.54 10.41 1.55
CA HIS A 88 -14.55 9.59 0.85
C HIS A 88 -13.53 8.98 1.81
N VAL A 89 -12.95 7.84 1.45
CA VAL A 89 -12.01 7.10 2.30
C VAL A 89 -10.67 6.87 1.61
N LEU A 90 -9.58 7.20 2.31
CA LEU A 90 -8.23 6.67 2.07
C LEU A 90 -7.78 5.88 3.30
N CYS A 91 -7.60 4.58 3.18
CA CYS A 91 -7.25 3.72 4.30
C CYS A 91 -5.88 3.08 4.14
N GLU A 92 -5.14 2.98 5.26
CA GLU A 92 -3.90 2.21 5.31
C GLU A 92 -4.14 0.72 5.01
N LYS A 93 -3.10 0.08 4.56
CA LYS A 93 -3.08 -1.35 4.28
C LYS A 93 -2.76 -2.18 5.56
N PRO A 94 -3.15 -3.45 5.60
CA PRO A 94 -4.03 -4.17 4.69
C PRO A 94 -5.52 -3.84 4.92
N LEU A 95 -6.34 -3.98 3.88
CA LEU A 95 -7.79 -3.70 3.99
C LEU A 95 -8.64 -4.95 4.20
N GLY A 96 -8.05 -6.09 4.27
CA GLY A 96 -8.75 -7.34 4.50
C GLY A 96 -7.81 -8.51 4.31
N ILE A 97 -7.99 -9.53 5.10
CA ILE A 97 -7.17 -10.72 5.16
C ILE A 97 -7.99 -12.01 4.94
N SER A 98 -9.29 -11.84 4.69
CA SER A 98 -10.23 -12.95 4.50
C SER A 98 -11.22 -12.68 3.36
N ASP A 99 -11.85 -13.74 2.85
CA ASP A 99 -12.91 -13.63 1.85
C ASP A 99 -14.14 -12.87 2.42
N ALA A 100 -14.38 -12.96 3.73
CA ALA A 100 -15.43 -12.22 4.41
C ALA A 100 -15.16 -10.70 4.39
N ASP A 101 -13.91 -10.28 4.64
CA ASP A 101 -13.52 -8.86 4.56
C ASP A 101 -13.69 -8.33 3.14
N VAL A 102 -13.30 -9.12 2.13
CA VAL A 102 -13.48 -8.76 0.71
C VAL A 102 -14.96 -8.62 0.35
N ALA A 103 -15.81 -9.51 0.85
CA ALA A 103 -17.26 -9.42 0.65
C ALA A 103 -17.82 -8.13 1.28
N ARG A 104 -17.37 -7.80 2.49
CA ARG A 104 -17.77 -6.57 3.19
C ARG A 104 -17.30 -5.30 2.45
N LEU A 105 -16.06 -5.29 1.93
CA LEU A 105 -15.57 -4.18 1.10
C LEU A 105 -16.41 -3.99 -0.16
N ARG A 106 -16.83 -5.08 -0.82
CA ARG A 106 -17.73 -5.02 -1.98
C ARG A 106 -19.11 -4.48 -1.64
N ASP A 107 -19.67 -4.90 -0.50
CA ASP A 107 -20.95 -4.40 -0.02
C ASP A 107 -20.88 -2.91 0.28
N LEU A 108 -19.87 -2.45 1.02
CA LEU A 108 -19.66 -1.03 1.30
C LEU A 108 -19.54 -0.19 0.02
N ALA A 109 -18.70 -0.64 -0.92
CA ALA A 109 -18.54 0.04 -2.21
C ALA A 109 -19.82 0.04 -3.04
N GLY A 110 -20.60 -1.04 -3.01
CA GLY A 110 -21.87 -1.15 -3.74
C GLY A 110 -22.96 -0.26 -3.18
N ARG A 111 -22.98 -0.01 -1.88
CA ARG A 111 -23.93 0.91 -1.22
C ARG A 111 -23.58 2.39 -1.43
N HIS A 112 -22.32 2.71 -1.70
CA HIS A 112 -21.82 4.08 -1.84
C HIS A 112 -20.98 4.26 -3.12
N PRO A 113 -21.57 4.00 -4.32
CA PRO A 113 -20.81 4.00 -5.59
C PRO A 113 -20.29 5.39 -5.99
N GLU A 114 -20.87 6.46 -5.42
CA GLU A 114 -20.45 7.84 -5.62
C GLU A 114 -19.23 8.23 -4.83
N LEU A 115 -18.83 7.42 -3.82
CA LEU A 115 -17.70 7.71 -2.96
C LEU A 115 -16.45 6.94 -3.37
N ALA A 116 -15.29 7.54 -3.12
CA ALA A 116 -14.00 6.85 -3.25
C ALA A 116 -13.76 5.98 -2.02
N LEU A 117 -13.47 4.70 -2.24
CA LEU A 117 -12.91 3.78 -1.27
C LEU A 117 -11.51 3.41 -1.76
N ALA A 118 -10.49 4.12 -1.29
CA ALA A 118 -9.12 3.97 -1.73
C ALA A 118 -8.22 3.41 -0.63
N THR A 119 -7.22 2.61 -1.00
CA THR A 119 -6.15 2.18 -0.10
C THR A 119 -4.83 2.85 -0.42
N VAL A 120 -3.99 2.99 0.60
CA VAL A 120 -2.64 3.52 0.47
C VAL A 120 -1.80 2.62 -0.44
N GLN A 121 -1.32 3.17 -1.56
CA GLN A 121 -0.52 2.51 -2.58
C GLN A 121 0.66 3.39 -3.01
N GLN A 122 1.40 3.92 -2.05
CA GLN A 122 2.47 4.89 -2.30
C GLN A 122 3.56 4.39 -3.24
N TYR A 123 3.84 3.08 -3.29
CA TYR A 123 4.90 2.49 -4.13
C TYR A 123 4.64 2.67 -5.63
N ARG A 124 3.38 2.85 -6.06
CA ARG A 124 3.06 3.13 -7.49
C ARG A 124 3.71 4.43 -7.98
N HIS A 125 4.03 5.34 -7.08
CA HIS A 125 4.68 6.62 -7.38
C HIS A 125 6.21 6.54 -7.37
N ALA A 126 6.79 5.40 -6.98
CA ALA A 126 8.23 5.18 -7.01
C ALA A 126 8.74 5.09 -8.46
N THR A 127 9.70 5.94 -8.80
CA THR A 127 10.29 5.99 -10.16
C THR A 127 10.76 4.62 -10.66
N PRO A 128 11.48 3.79 -9.86
CA PRO A 128 11.88 2.46 -10.30
C PRO A 128 10.71 1.58 -10.68
N TRP A 129 9.61 1.63 -9.90
CA TRP A 129 8.42 0.86 -10.23
C TRP A 129 7.75 1.34 -11.52
N GLN A 130 7.72 2.64 -11.77
CA GLN A 130 7.17 3.18 -13.02
C GLN A 130 7.92 2.66 -14.24
N TRP A 131 9.24 2.44 -14.13
CA TRP A 131 10.02 1.84 -15.21
C TRP A 131 9.72 0.35 -15.40
N VAL A 132 9.67 -0.42 -14.31
CA VAL A 132 9.23 -1.84 -14.33
C VAL A 132 7.84 -1.96 -14.94
N SER A 133 6.92 -1.12 -14.51
CA SER A 133 5.53 -1.12 -14.99
C SER A 133 5.45 -0.88 -16.49
N ARG A 134 6.16 0.14 -17.03
CA ARG A 134 6.16 0.42 -18.46
C ARG A 134 6.70 -0.76 -19.27
N ALA A 135 7.75 -1.41 -18.80
CA ALA A 135 8.32 -2.57 -19.46
C ALA A 135 7.39 -3.79 -19.39
N ALA A 136 6.78 -4.06 -18.23
CA ALA A 136 5.91 -5.22 -18.02
C ALA A 136 4.58 -5.10 -18.78
N VAL A 137 3.95 -3.91 -18.79
CA VAL A 137 2.68 -3.68 -19.51
C VAL A 137 2.79 -4.00 -21.01
N GLY A 138 3.94 -3.73 -21.61
CA GLY A 138 4.22 -4.15 -23.00
C GLY A 138 4.08 -5.67 -23.19
N GLY A 139 4.63 -6.47 -22.27
CA GLY A 139 4.53 -7.94 -22.29
C GLY A 139 3.10 -8.44 -22.06
N VAL A 140 2.39 -7.87 -21.08
CA VAL A 140 0.98 -8.20 -20.81
C VAL A 140 0.12 -7.99 -22.06
N ARG A 141 0.26 -6.84 -22.71
CA ARG A 141 -0.53 -6.48 -23.91
C ARG A 141 -0.18 -7.32 -25.13
N ALA A 142 1.09 -7.69 -25.29
CA ALA A 142 1.55 -8.51 -26.40
C ALA A 142 1.25 -10.01 -26.21
N GLY A 143 0.84 -10.44 -25.00
CA GLY A 143 0.71 -11.85 -24.66
C GLY A 143 2.04 -12.61 -24.66
N GLU A 144 3.16 -11.89 -24.52
CA GLU A 144 4.49 -12.49 -24.50
C GLU A 144 4.79 -13.09 -23.12
N PRO A 145 5.58 -14.19 -23.06
CA PRO A 145 6.09 -14.71 -21.81
C PRO A 145 6.98 -13.68 -21.11
N PHE A 146 6.72 -13.44 -19.82
CA PHE A 146 7.59 -12.62 -18.97
C PHE A 146 7.51 -13.07 -17.52
N THR A 147 8.54 -12.77 -16.75
CA THR A 147 8.53 -13.03 -15.31
C THR A 147 8.91 -11.78 -14.53
N VAL A 148 8.21 -11.57 -13.40
CA VAL A 148 8.55 -10.53 -12.41
C VAL A 148 8.92 -11.22 -11.11
N ARG A 149 10.13 -11.01 -10.61
CA ARG A 149 10.55 -11.47 -9.28
C ARG A 149 10.72 -10.29 -8.35
N VAL A 150 10.05 -10.33 -7.23
CA VAL A 150 10.16 -9.33 -6.18
C VAL A 150 10.77 -9.99 -4.94
N GLY A 151 11.84 -9.39 -4.42
CA GLY A 151 12.48 -9.77 -3.16
C GLY A 151 12.36 -8.65 -2.14
N VAL A 152 11.78 -8.95 -0.98
CA VAL A 152 11.64 -8.03 0.14
C VAL A 152 12.25 -8.68 1.37
N GLU A 153 13.29 -8.07 1.92
CA GLU A 153 13.88 -8.56 3.16
C GLU A 153 13.84 -7.48 4.24
N ARG A 154 13.57 -7.92 5.44
CA ARG A 154 13.56 -7.11 6.65
C ARG A 154 14.34 -7.83 7.75
N PRO A 155 15.17 -7.12 8.53
CA PRO A 155 15.80 -7.70 9.71
C PRO A 155 14.72 -8.12 10.70
N GLY A 156 14.88 -9.30 11.29
CA GLY A 156 14.03 -9.76 12.40
C GLY A 156 14.10 -8.85 13.64
N THR A 157 15.12 -8.00 13.71
CA THR A 157 15.30 -6.96 14.74
C THR A 157 14.72 -5.61 14.34
N ASP A 158 14.10 -5.46 13.16
CA ASP A 158 13.46 -4.20 12.76
C ASP A 158 12.31 -3.89 13.75
N PRO A 159 12.35 -2.76 14.47
CA PRO A 159 11.32 -2.42 15.46
C PRO A 159 9.90 -2.36 14.88
N LEU A 160 9.77 -2.16 13.56
CA LEU A 160 8.47 -2.23 12.89
C LEU A 160 7.99 -3.67 12.66
N SER A 161 8.90 -4.64 12.62
CA SER A 161 8.59 -6.05 12.41
C SER A 161 8.42 -6.82 13.73
N ALA A 162 9.02 -6.32 14.81
CA ALA A 162 9.18 -7.07 16.08
C ALA A 162 8.13 -6.74 17.15
N GLY A 163 7.22 -5.78 16.92
CA GLY A 163 6.33 -5.32 17.99
C GLY A 163 4.90 -4.98 17.58
N GLY A 164 4.02 -4.99 18.58
CA GLY A 164 2.61 -4.67 18.43
C GLY A 164 1.85 -5.70 17.59
N TRP A 165 0.82 -5.25 16.89
CA TRP A 165 -0.03 -6.09 16.04
C TRP A 165 0.74 -6.85 14.94
N ARG A 166 1.90 -6.34 14.50
CA ARG A 166 2.73 -6.98 13.47
C ARG A 166 3.40 -8.28 13.93
N ALA A 167 3.54 -8.47 15.22
CA ALA A 167 4.11 -9.69 15.79
C ALA A 167 3.15 -10.88 15.76
N ASP A 168 1.86 -10.65 15.51
CA ASP A 168 0.85 -11.70 15.43
C ASP A 168 0.46 -11.96 13.96
N PRO A 169 0.97 -13.05 13.35
CA PRO A 169 0.67 -13.39 11.97
C PRO A 169 -0.81 -13.74 11.71
N GLU A 170 -1.56 -14.13 12.73
CA GLU A 170 -2.98 -14.48 12.60
C GLU A 170 -3.87 -13.24 12.51
N HIS A 171 -3.49 -12.13 13.15
CA HIS A 171 -4.32 -10.93 13.22
C HIS A 171 -4.31 -10.09 11.94
N GLU A 172 -3.18 -10.04 11.21
CA GLU A 172 -3.00 -9.04 10.15
C GLU A 172 -2.41 -9.66 8.87
N GLY A 173 -2.45 -10.98 8.76
CA GLY A 173 -1.87 -11.71 7.64
C GLY A 173 -0.33 -11.76 7.64
N GLY A 174 0.31 -11.40 8.75
CA GLY A 174 1.76 -11.45 8.93
C GLY A 174 2.52 -10.66 7.86
N ILE A 175 3.63 -11.22 7.36
CA ILE A 175 4.46 -10.59 6.33
C ILE A 175 3.71 -10.38 5.00
N LEU A 176 2.65 -11.16 4.74
CA LEU A 176 1.81 -10.99 3.56
C LEU A 176 1.06 -9.67 3.63
N GLY A 177 0.39 -9.39 4.76
CA GLY A 177 -0.35 -8.15 5.00
C GLY A 177 0.55 -6.94 5.23
N ASP A 178 1.74 -7.12 5.83
CA ASP A 178 2.64 -6.00 6.09
C ASP A 178 3.45 -5.58 4.86
N HIS A 179 4.03 -6.53 4.12
CA HIS A 179 4.96 -6.23 3.03
C HIS A 179 4.54 -6.73 1.65
N ALA A 180 4.10 -7.98 1.51
CA ALA A 180 3.77 -8.52 0.19
C ALA A 180 2.59 -7.77 -0.46
N VAL A 181 1.64 -7.28 0.32
CA VAL A 181 0.47 -6.52 -0.15
C VAL A 181 0.86 -5.31 -1.01
N HIS A 182 1.95 -4.62 -0.72
CA HIS A 182 2.42 -3.50 -1.54
C HIS A 182 2.75 -3.93 -2.96
N TYR A 183 3.35 -5.09 -3.12
CA TYR A 183 3.75 -5.63 -4.42
C TYR A 183 2.59 -6.33 -5.12
N LEU A 184 1.67 -6.96 -4.38
CA LEU A 184 0.40 -7.43 -4.94
C LEU A 184 -0.39 -6.27 -5.55
N ALA A 185 -0.42 -5.11 -4.87
CA ALA A 185 -1.02 -3.90 -5.39
C ALA A 185 -0.35 -3.42 -6.69
N LEU A 186 0.97 -3.50 -6.76
CA LEU A 186 1.72 -3.13 -7.96
C LEU A 186 1.48 -4.11 -9.12
N LEU A 187 1.39 -5.42 -8.84
CA LEU A 187 1.04 -6.43 -9.85
C LEU A 187 -0.38 -6.26 -10.37
N HIS A 188 -1.33 -5.92 -9.49
CA HIS A 188 -2.71 -5.61 -9.87
C HIS A 188 -2.82 -4.37 -10.77
N LEU A 189 -1.89 -3.41 -10.65
CA LEU A 189 -1.79 -2.28 -11.59
C LEU A 189 -1.32 -2.70 -12.99
N LEU A 190 -0.49 -3.75 -13.08
CA LEU A 190 -0.03 -4.29 -14.37
C LEU A 190 -1.16 -5.06 -15.07
N ASP A 191 -1.90 -5.83 -14.29
CA ASP A 191 -3.02 -6.64 -14.75
C ASP A 191 -4.12 -6.70 -13.69
N PRO A 192 -5.25 -5.99 -13.88
CA PRO A 192 -6.38 -6.05 -12.95
C PRO A 192 -7.02 -7.45 -12.83
N HIS A 193 -6.73 -8.36 -13.75
CA HIS A 193 -7.21 -9.75 -13.76
C HIS A 193 -6.17 -10.74 -13.25
N CYS A 194 -5.07 -10.26 -12.69
CA CYS A 194 -4.06 -11.13 -12.12
C CYS A 194 -4.64 -11.98 -10.99
N ALA A 195 -4.07 -13.18 -10.81
CA ALA A 195 -4.56 -14.13 -9.82
C ALA A 195 -3.42 -14.81 -9.09
N VAL A 196 -3.56 -14.98 -7.78
CA VAL A 196 -2.66 -15.82 -6.98
C VAL A 196 -2.88 -17.26 -7.39
N VAL A 197 -1.79 -17.95 -7.75
CA VAL A 197 -1.81 -19.36 -8.16
C VAL A 197 -1.15 -20.29 -7.15
N ALA A 198 -0.26 -19.76 -6.31
CA ALA A 198 0.33 -20.47 -5.18
C ALA A 198 0.79 -19.48 -4.11
N CYS A 199 0.74 -19.91 -2.86
CA CYS A 199 1.37 -19.21 -1.75
C CYS A 199 1.98 -20.22 -0.78
N ARG A 200 3.16 -19.92 -0.26
CA ARG A 200 3.83 -20.66 0.82
C ARG A 200 4.24 -19.68 1.89
N ARG A 201 4.05 -20.08 3.14
CA ARG A 201 4.45 -19.31 4.31
C ARG A 201 5.14 -20.23 5.31
N GLU A 202 6.30 -19.85 5.80
CA GLU A 202 7.13 -20.67 6.67
C GLU A 202 7.77 -19.81 7.77
N GLY A 203 8.07 -20.44 8.90
CA GLY A 203 8.76 -19.81 10.02
C GLY A 203 7.80 -19.17 11.04
N PRO A 204 8.28 -18.99 12.29
CA PRO A 204 7.53 -18.32 13.34
C PRO A 204 7.48 -16.81 13.11
N GLY A 205 6.55 -16.13 13.78
CA GLY A 205 6.47 -14.67 13.79
C GLY A 205 7.82 -14.01 14.07
N GLY A 206 8.13 -12.91 13.36
CA GLY A 206 9.44 -12.23 13.43
C GLY A 206 10.57 -12.87 12.62
N ARG A 207 10.37 -14.09 12.10
CA ARG A 207 11.27 -14.78 11.14
C ARG A 207 10.49 -15.39 9.98
N GLU A 208 9.30 -14.94 9.78
CA GLU A 208 8.41 -15.43 8.74
C GLU A 208 8.99 -15.15 7.34
N VAL A 209 8.81 -16.14 6.45
CA VAL A 209 9.11 -16.04 5.02
C VAL A 209 7.88 -16.44 4.25
N ALA A 210 7.46 -15.61 3.31
CA ALA A 210 6.35 -15.94 2.41
C ALA A 210 6.77 -15.78 0.95
N SER A 211 6.21 -16.65 0.10
CA SER A 211 6.35 -16.57 -1.35
C SER A 211 4.97 -16.69 -1.99
N VAL A 212 4.62 -15.72 -2.82
CA VAL A 212 3.34 -15.66 -3.55
C VAL A 212 3.62 -15.70 -5.05
N ASP A 213 3.06 -16.68 -5.74
CA ASP A 213 3.09 -16.76 -7.19
C ASP A 213 1.78 -16.20 -7.75
N VAL A 214 1.91 -15.27 -8.70
CA VAL A 214 0.79 -14.55 -9.33
C VAL A 214 0.87 -14.69 -10.83
N ARG A 215 -0.21 -15.12 -11.46
CA ARG A 215 -0.36 -15.12 -12.92
C ARG A 215 -0.73 -13.72 -13.39
N LEU A 216 -0.09 -13.28 -14.47
CA LEU A 216 -0.29 -11.97 -15.12
C LEU A 216 -0.61 -12.18 -16.60
N GLY A 217 -1.79 -11.78 -17.04
CA GLY A 217 -2.24 -12.00 -18.41
C GLY A 217 -2.25 -13.45 -18.82
N ALA A 218 -2.02 -13.71 -20.11
CA ALA A 218 -2.03 -15.05 -20.68
C ALA A 218 -0.74 -15.84 -20.42
N ALA A 219 0.42 -15.17 -20.35
CA ALA A 219 1.72 -15.83 -20.34
C ALA A 219 2.72 -15.26 -19.31
N GLY A 220 2.32 -14.25 -18.53
CA GLY A 220 3.16 -13.64 -17.51
C GLY A 220 3.02 -14.33 -16.15
N MET A 221 4.13 -14.36 -15.40
CA MET A 221 4.18 -14.85 -14.03
C MET A 221 4.94 -13.86 -13.14
N ALA A 222 4.47 -13.70 -11.91
CA ALA A 222 5.20 -12.97 -10.88
C ALA A 222 5.41 -13.84 -9.65
N ARG A 223 6.55 -13.64 -8.98
CA ARG A 223 6.80 -14.18 -7.65
C ARG A 223 7.19 -13.06 -6.71
N VAL A 224 6.44 -12.91 -5.63
CA VAL A 224 6.76 -12.00 -4.53
C VAL A 224 7.26 -12.85 -3.36
N ARG A 225 8.54 -12.67 -2.99
CA ARG A 225 9.12 -13.26 -1.79
C ARG A 225 9.35 -12.17 -0.76
N ALA A 226 8.78 -12.33 0.41
CA ALA A 226 8.97 -11.43 1.54
C ALA A 226 9.51 -12.20 2.75
N SER A 227 10.47 -11.63 3.48
CA SER A 227 11.17 -12.31 4.57
C SER A 227 11.48 -11.37 5.73
N TYR A 228 11.14 -11.80 6.94
CA TYR A 228 11.63 -11.21 8.20
C TYR A 228 12.93 -11.86 8.72
N ALA A 229 13.48 -12.83 7.98
CA ALA A 229 14.73 -13.50 8.35
C ALA A 229 15.99 -12.82 7.75
N GLY A 230 15.81 -11.66 7.11
CA GLY A 230 16.93 -10.90 6.54
C GLY A 230 17.86 -10.30 7.60
N THR A 231 19.08 -9.99 7.20
CA THR A 231 20.04 -9.27 8.04
C THR A 231 20.03 -7.76 7.80
N ARG A 232 19.44 -7.33 6.69
CA ARG A 232 19.30 -5.94 6.26
C ARG A 232 17.98 -5.71 5.53
N ARG A 233 17.61 -4.46 5.36
CA ARG A 233 16.42 -4.09 4.56
C ARG A 233 16.78 -4.12 3.10
N THR A 234 16.08 -4.93 2.31
CA THR A 234 16.22 -4.95 0.86
C THR A 234 14.87 -4.89 0.18
N ASN A 235 14.84 -4.30 -0.99
CA ASN A 235 13.75 -4.40 -1.95
C ASN A 235 14.38 -4.56 -3.33
N ALA A 236 14.08 -5.64 -4.02
CA ALA A 236 14.60 -5.89 -5.36
C ALA A 236 13.45 -6.29 -6.28
N VAL A 237 13.51 -5.84 -7.52
CA VAL A 237 12.59 -6.27 -8.58
C VAL A 237 13.40 -6.63 -9.81
N HIS A 238 13.15 -7.83 -10.31
CA HIS A 238 13.71 -8.32 -11.55
C HIS A 238 12.58 -8.62 -12.53
N LEU A 239 12.63 -8.00 -13.70
CA LEU A 239 11.75 -8.29 -14.83
C LEU A 239 12.55 -8.97 -15.92
N ASP A 240 12.12 -10.13 -16.35
CA ASP A 240 12.72 -10.90 -17.44
C ASP A 240 11.72 -11.07 -18.58
N ARG A 241 12.14 -10.67 -19.79
CA ARG A 241 11.42 -10.79 -21.06
C ARG A 241 12.37 -11.29 -22.13
N PRO A 242 11.87 -11.91 -23.23
CA PRO A 242 12.73 -12.44 -24.30
C PRO A 242 13.75 -11.45 -24.86
N ALA A 243 13.42 -10.16 -24.91
CA ALA A 243 14.29 -9.12 -25.49
C ALA A 243 14.84 -8.15 -24.44
N GLN A 244 14.49 -8.28 -23.16
CA GLN A 244 14.85 -7.28 -22.17
C GLN A 244 14.81 -7.84 -20.75
N CYS A 245 15.91 -7.71 -20.02
CA CYS A 245 15.95 -7.90 -18.57
C CYS A 245 16.10 -6.54 -17.89
N LEU A 246 15.40 -6.37 -16.77
CA LEU A 246 15.43 -5.16 -15.97
C LEU A 246 15.64 -5.55 -14.51
N ASP A 247 16.77 -5.12 -13.96
CA ASP A 247 17.11 -5.29 -12.55
C ASP A 247 16.97 -3.95 -11.83
N VAL A 248 16.14 -3.93 -10.81
CA VAL A 248 16.04 -2.84 -9.86
C VAL A 248 16.52 -3.35 -8.52
N ASP A 249 17.69 -2.96 -8.12
CA ASP A 249 18.19 -3.17 -6.77
C ASP A 249 18.13 -1.84 -6.02
N TRP A 250 17.21 -1.80 -5.05
CA TRP A 250 17.03 -0.59 -4.23
C TRP A 250 17.98 -0.53 -3.04
N GLU A 251 18.81 -1.53 -2.86
CA GLU A 251 19.70 -1.57 -1.73
C GLU A 251 20.82 -0.54 -1.83
N ASP A 252 21.45 -0.50 -2.99
CA ASP A 252 22.56 0.42 -3.27
C ASP A 252 22.07 1.73 -3.91
N GLY A 253 20.76 1.94 -3.98
CA GLY A 253 20.20 3.08 -4.72
C GLY A 253 20.45 3.00 -6.21
N ALA A 254 20.81 1.82 -6.74
CA ALA A 254 21.14 1.62 -8.14
C ALA A 254 19.98 0.99 -8.91
N PHE A 255 19.68 1.62 -10.03
CA PHE A 255 18.84 1.03 -11.07
C PHE A 255 19.73 0.58 -12.20
N ARG A 256 19.62 -0.68 -12.58
CA ARG A 256 20.36 -1.27 -13.69
C ARG A 256 19.38 -1.76 -14.75
N LEU A 257 19.44 -1.16 -15.92
CA LEU A 257 18.80 -1.71 -17.10
C LEU A 257 19.80 -2.63 -17.80
N VAL A 258 19.47 -3.89 -17.88
CA VAL A 258 20.27 -4.92 -18.57
C VAL A 258 19.54 -5.27 -19.86
N HIS A 259 20.19 -5.08 -21.02
CA HIS A 259 19.66 -5.48 -22.30
C HIS A 259 20.57 -6.55 -22.89
N ASP A 260 20.01 -7.73 -23.22
CA ASP A 260 20.75 -8.90 -23.73
C ASP A 260 21.99 -9.26 -22.89
N GLY A 261 21.84 -9.28 -21.55
CA GLY A 261 22.91 -9.59 -20.62
C GLY A 261 23.99 -8.49 -20.46
N ARG A 262 23.81 -7.33 -21.07
CA ARG A 262 24.73 -6.19 -20.97
C ARG A 262 24.06 -5.02 -20.26
N PRO A 263 24.71 -4.39 -19.26
CA PRO A 263 24.20 -3.18 -18.68
C PRO A 263 24.07 -2.09 -19.76
N SER A 264 22.84 -1.67 -20.06
CA SER A 264 22.56 -0.63 -21.05
C SER A 264 22.41 0.75 -20.43
N ALA A 265 22.02 0.82 -19.17
CA ALA A 265 21.98 2.05 -18.39
C ALA A 265 22.04 1.73 -16.89
N THR A 266 22.79 2.54 -16.16
CA THR A 266 22.77 2.57 -14.70
C THR A 266 22.34 3.96 -14.27
N ARG A 267 21.37 4.06 -13.41
CA ARG A 267 20.91 5.34 -12.82
C ARG A 267 20.90 5.20 -11.31
N GLU A 268 21.36 6.23 -10.63
CA GLU A 268 21.10 6.35 -9.21
C GLU A 268 19.63 6.64 -8.98
N VAL A 269 19.04 5.92 -8.06
CA VAL A 269 17.67 6.13 -7.61
C VAL A 269 17.65 6.17 -6.10
N PRO A 270 16.76 6.95 -5.47
CA PRO A 270 16.60 6.93 -4.03
C PRO A 270 16.28 5.53 -3.55
N SER A 271 16.99 5.06 -2.52
CA SER A 271 16.81 3.71 -1.98
C SER A 271 15.43 3.53 -1.36
N MET A 272 14.67 2.56 -1.84
CA MET A 272 13.40 2.16 -1.23
C MET A 272 13.57 1.46 0.13
N SER A 273 14.79 1.16 0.53
CA SER A 273 15.12 0.72 1.89
C SER A 273 15.25 1.91 2.85
N ASP A 274 15.45 3.12 2.37
CA ASP A 274 15.40 4.34 3.18
C ASP A 274 13.94 4.73 3.44
N ARG A 275 13.55 4.74 4.72
CA ARG A 275 12.19 5.14 5.13
C ARG A 275 11.83 6.56 4.75
N ARG A 276 12.81 7.48 4.67
CA ARG A 276 12.56 8.87 4.25
C ARG A 276 12.08 8.90 2.80
N VAL A 277 12.69 8.09 1.94
CA VAL A 277 12.28 7.94 0.54
C VAL A 277 10.88 7.36 0.44
N VAL A 278 10.60 6.27 1.18
CA VAL A 278 9.27 5.64 1.20
C VAL A 278 8.20 6.61 1.72
N ASN A 279 8.50 7.34 2.79
CA ASN A 279 7.57 8.32 3.35
C ASN A 279 7.34 9.50 2.39
N ALA A 280 8.35 9.93 1.63
CA ALA A 280 8.21 10.98 0.62
C ALA A 280 7.25 10.60 -0.52
N LEU A 281 7.00 9.31 -0.77
CA LEU A 281 6.04 8.83 -1.77
C LEU A 281 4.57 9.12 -1.40
N TYR A 282 4.29 9.47 -0.15
CA TYR A 282 2.94 9.87 0.25
C TYR A 282 2.54 11.22 -0.35
N SER A 283 3.47 12.15 -0.53
CA SER A 283 3.16 13.45 -1.15
C SER A 283 2.64 13.31 -2.59
N PRO A 284 3.29 12.59 -3.53
CA PRO A 284 2.72 12.39 -4.86
C PRO A 284 1.44 11.52 -4.84
N MET A 285 1.29 10.61 -3.88
CA MET A 285 0.05 9.85 -3.70
C MET A 285 -1.12 10.78 -3.33
N TYR A 286 -0.92 11.70 -2.38
CA TYR A 286 -1.95 12.69 -2.02
C TYR A 286 -2.24 13.65 -3.16
N ALA A 287 -1.21 14.10 -3.89
CA ALA A 287 -1.41 14.96 -5.05
C ALA A 287 -2.30 14.30 -6.12
N ASP A 288 -2.06 13.01 -6.41
CA ASP A 288 -2.90 12.24 -7.33
C ASP A 288 -4.33 12.07 -6.80
N LEU A 289 -4.48 11.72 -5.52
CA LEU A 289 -5.80 11.58 -4.88
C LEU A 289 -6.60 12.88 -4.94
N ILE A 290 -6.01 13.99 -4.50
CA ILE A 290 -6.65 15.29 -4.41
C ILE A 290 -7.06 15.80 -5.81
N ALA A 291 -6.19 15.62 -6.80
CA ALA A 291 -6.46 16.08 -8.17
C ALA A 291 -7.65 15.34 -8.83
N HIS A 292 -7.98 14.13 -8.36
CA HIS A 292 -8.98 13.29 -9.04
C HIS A 292 -10.14 12.88 -8.13
N LEU A 293 -10.22 13.37 -6.91
CA LEU A 293 -11.27 12.94 -5.96
C LEU A 293 -12.68 13.21 -6.48
N ASP A 294 -12.85 14.27 -7.28
CA ASP A 294 -14.14 14.63 -7.91
C ASP A 294 -14.42 13.88 -9.22
N ASP A 295 -13.44 13.15 -9.77
CA ASP A 295 -13.61 12.34 -10.98
C ASP A 295 -14.25 10.99 -10.67
N ALA A 296 -15.48 10.77 -11.14
CA ALA A 296 -16.22 9.53 -10.92
C ALA A 296 -15.52 8.30 -11.50
N SER A 297 -14.85 8.41 -12.64
CA SER A 297 -14.12 7.32 -13.27
C SER A 297 -12.89 6.95 -12.45
N TRP A 298 -12.18 7.94 -11.92
CA TRP A 298 -11.05 7.72 -11.02
C TRP A 298 -11.51 7.05 -9.72
N ARG A 299 -12.62 7.53 -9.10
CA ARG A 299 -13.18 6.93 -7.88
C ARG A 299 -13.52 5.46 -8.07
N SER A 300 -14.25 5.13 -9.13
CA SER A 300 -14.63 3.76 -9.48
C SER A 300 -13.37 2.89 -9.68
N THR A 301 -12.37 3.38 -10.39
CA THR A 301 -11.09 2.67 -10.62
C THR A 301 -10.31 2.47 -9.33
N ALA A 302 -10.24 3.46 -8.45
CA ALA A 302 -9.55 3.38 -7.17
C ALA A 302 -10.22 2.36 -6.25
N THR A 303 -11.56 2.35 -6.19
CA THR A 303 -12.37 1.41 -5.43
C THR A 303 -12.21 -0.02 -5.96
N ALA A 304 -12.31 -0.24 -7.27
CA ALA A 304 -12.12 -1.55 -7.89
C ALA A 304 -10.72 -2.11 -7.62
N ARG A 305 -9.70 -1.28 -7.70
CA ARG A 305 -8.31 -1.63 -7.37
C ARG A 305 -8.16 -2.01 -5.90
N THR A 306 -8.73 -1.25 -5.01
CA THR A 306 -8.72 -1.52 -3.57
C THR A 306 -9.28 -2.91 -3.26
N ILE A 307 -10.44 -3.23 -3.81
CA ILE A 307 -11.09 -4.53 -3.64
C ILE A 307 -10.26 -5.65 -4.29
N GLY A 308 -9.70 -5.41 -5.48
CA GLY A 308 -8.86 -6.37 -6.18
C GLY A 308 -7.60 -6.74 -5.38
N VAL A 309 -6.94 -5.75 -4.79
CA VAL A 309 -5.75 -5.99 -3.94
C VAL A 309 -6.11 -6.75 -2.66
N ALA A 310 -7.22 -6.40 -2.01
CA ALA A 310 -7.72 -7.14 -0.86
C ALA A 310 -8.03 -8.61 -1.21
N ALA A 311 -8.64 -8.86 -2.38
CA ALA A 311 -8.93 -10.20 -2.86
C ALA A 311 -7.65 -11.02 -3.15
N LEU A 312 -6.61 -10.41 -3.72
CA LEU A 312 -5.31 -11.06 -3.93
C LEU A 312 -4.66 -11.43 -2.59
N LEU A 313 -4.68 -10.53 -1.63
CA LEU A 313 -4.13 -10.80 -0.29
C LEU A 313 -4.90 -11.92 0.41
N ALA A 314 -6.23 -11.88 0.43
CA ALA A 314 -7.07 -12.92 1.02
C ALA A 314 -6.81 -14.29 0.37
N ALA A 315 -6.68 -14.33 -0.97
CA ALA A 315 -6.34 -15.56 -1.70
C ALA A 315 -4.94 -16.09 -1.32
N ALA A 316 -3.94 -15.22 -1.20
CA ALA A 316 -2.60 -15.61 -0.77
C ALA A 316 -2.61 -16.19 0.65
N ILE A 317 -3.29 -15.53 1.61
CA ILE A 317 -3.40 -16.00 2.99
C ILE A 317 -4.12 -17.35 3.06
N ARG A 318 -5.23 -17.52 2.32
CA ARG A 318 -5.96 -18.78 2.26
C ARG A 318 -5.12 -19.95 1.71
N MET A 319 -4.29 -19.69 0.69
CA MET A 319 -3.41 -20.69 0.11
C MET A 319 -2.17 -20.99 0.96
N ALA A 320 -1.81 -20.12 1.87
CA ALA A 320 -0.67 -20.28 2.77
C ALA A 320 -0.97 -21.11 4.02
N ARG A 321 -2.25 -21.41 4.27
CA ARG A 321 -2.74 -22.28 5.35
C ARG A 321 -2.69 -23.74 4.95
#